data_f3e540c4710dce4ea8076b5bd0f5d1bd
#
_entry.id   f3e540c4710dce4ea8076b5bd0f5d1bd
#
_cell.length_a   1.000
_cell.length_b   1.000
_cell.length_c   1.000
_cell.angle_alpha   90.00
_cell.angle_beta   90.00
_cell.angle_gamma   90.00
#
_symmetry.space_group_name_H-M   'P 1'
#
loop_
_entity.id
_entity.type
_entity.pdbx_description
1 polymer ?
#
loop_
_entity_poly.entity_id
_entity_poly.type
_entity_poly.pdbx_seq_one_letter_code
_entity_poly.pdbx_strand_id
1 'polypeptide(L)'
;MKDLNFREGDAKTSIFGSNEMLKPSPVDRIPDAPTTPEIAYQMVKDETFAQTQPRLNLATFVTTYMDDYATKLMNEAININYIDETEYPRIAVMNAKCINIMANLWNSPEEEKWKSGALAIGSSEACMLGGVAAWLRWRKKRQAEGKPTDKPNFVILSLIHISEPTRH
;
A
#
# COMPACT_ATOMS: atom_id res chain seq x y z
N MET A 1 -19.11 -0.39 20.22
CA MET A 1 -18.96 -1.83 20.05
C MET A 1 -19.45 -2.48 21.32
N LYS A 2 -20.54 -3.24 21.28
CA LYS A 2 -21.04 -3.94 22.45
C LYS A 2 -20.19 -5.16 22.70
N ASP A 3 -19.74 -5.32 23.93
CA ASP A 3 -18.95 -6.46 24.40
C ASP A 3 -19.69 -7.76 24.09
N LEU A 4 -19.13 -8.55 23.18
CA LEU A 4 -19.52 -9.95 23.01
C LEU A 4 -18.92 -10.72 24.19
N ASN A 5 -19.63 -10.73 25.31
CA ASN A 5 -19.30 -11.59 26.44
C ASN A 5 -19.58 -13.05 26.09
N PHE A 6 -18.59 -13.75 25.57
CA PHE A 6 -18.61 -15.20 25.55
C PHE A 6 -18.46 -15.69 27.00
N ARG A 7 -19.45 -16.40 27.49
CA ARG A 7 -19.37 -17.04 28.81
C ARG A 7 -18.39 -18.20 28.78
N GLU A 8 -17.42 -18.16 29.62
CA GLU A 8 -16.33 -19.14 29.75
C GLU A 8 -16.79 -20.62 29.99
N GLY A 9 -18.10 -20.86 30.14
CA GLY A 9 -18.69 -22.17 30.44
C GLY A 9 -19.18 -22.97 29.25
N ASP A 10 -19.38 -22.36 28.07
CA ASP A 10 -20.09 -22.99 26.96
C ASP A 10 -19.21 -23.81 26.00
N ALA A 11 -17.91 -23.79 26.20
CA ALA A 11 -16.94 -24.38 25.27
C ALA A 11 -16.40 -25.76 25.70
N LYS A 12 -17.10 -26.50 26.55
CA LYS A 12 -16.55 -27.75 27.12
C LYS A 12 -16.46 -28.93 26.17
N THR A 13 -17.15 -28.94 25.05
CA THR A 13 -17.03 -29.99 24.04
C THR A 13 -17.33 -29.45 22.65
N SER A 14 -16.33 -28.99 21.96
CA SER A 14 -16.49 -28.71 20.54
C SER A 14 -16.25 -29.96 19.72
N ILE A 15 -17.31 -30.42 19.05
CA ILE A 15 -17.23 -31.48 18.04
C ILE A 15 -16.49 -31.01 16.80
N PHE A 16 -16.29 -29.70 16.64
CA PHE A 16 -15.81 -29.08 15.42
C PHE A 16 -14.45 -28.36 15.52
N GLY A 17 -13.75 -28.45 16.65
CA GLY A 17 -12.44 -27.84 16.80
C GLY A 17 -11.74 -28.14 18.12
N SER A 18 -10.45 -27.89 18.21
CA SER A 18 -9.70 -27.98 19.45
C SER A 18 -10.06 -26.83 20.39
N ASN A 19 -9.91 -27.06 21.72
CA ASN A 19 -10.13 -26.00 22.70
C ASN A 19 -9.24 -24.75 22.47
N GLU A 20 -8.14 -24.89 21.76
CA GLU A 20 -7.25 -23.79 21.39
C GLU A 20 -7.84 -22.92 20.29
N MET A 21 -8.57 -23.51 19.34
CA MET A 21 -9.26 -22.77 18.27
C MET A 21 -10.44 -21.94 18.78
N LEU A 22 -10.96 -22.29 19.96
CA LEU A 22 -12.12 -21.62 20.56
C LEU A 22 -11.75 -20.50 21.54
N LYS A 23 -10.47 -20.37 21.88
CA LYS A 23 -10.03 -19.27 22.72
C LYS A 23 -10.00 -17.98 21.90
N PRO A 24 -10.75 -16.94 22.30
CA PRO A 24 -10.66 -15.67 21.62
C PRO A 24 -9.22 -15.12 21.73
N SER A 25 -8.67 -14.70 20.60
CA SER A 25 -7.39 -14.02 20.61
C SER A 25 -7.53 -12.67 21.34
N PRO A 26 -6.57 -12.29 22.22
CA PRO A 26 -6.59 -10.97 22.82
C PRO A 26 -6.50 -9.90 21.72
N VAL A 27 -7.29 -8.84 21.88
CA VAL A 27 -7.37 -7.75 20.90
C VAL A 27 -6.32 -6.64 21.11
N ASP A 28 -5.64 -6.65 22.23
CA ASP A 28 -4.77 -5.56 22.71
C ASP A 28 -3.33 -5.99 23.05
N ARG A 29 -3.03 -7.26 22.96
CA ARG A 29 -1.69 -7.80 23.28
C ARG A 29 -1.38 -9.06 22.49
N ILE A 30 -0.11 -9.37 22.42
CA ILE A 30 0.35 -10.65 21.85
C ILE A 30 -0.10 -11.78 22.77
N PRO A 31 -0.67 -12.87 22.24
CA PRO A 31 -1.03 -14.04 23.04
C PRO A 31 0.16 -14.61 23.83
N ASP A 32 -0.08 -15.04 25.06
CA ASP A 32 0.96 -15.61 25.93
C ASP A 32 1.42 -17.02 25.45
N ALA A 33 0.55 -17.70 24.72
CA ALA A 33 0.84 -19.04 24.19
C ALA A 33 0.97 -19.01 22.67
N PRO A 34 1.90 -19.78 22.08
CA PRO A 34 2.01 -19.92 20.64
C PRO A 34 0.78 -20.68 20.10
N THR A 35 0.42 -20.37 18.86
CA THR A 35 -0.56 -21.15 18.08
C THR A 35 0.09 -21.76 16.85
N THR A 36 -0.53 -22.76 16.25
CA THR A 36 0.01 -23.32 15.01
C THR A 36 -0.24 -22.38 13.83
N PRO A 37 0.61 -22.42 12.80
CA PRO A 37 0.44 -21.57 11.60
C PRO A 37 -0.91 -21.77 10.92
N GLU A 38 -1.46 -23.00 10.92
CA GLU A 38 -2.74 -23.32 10.31
C GLU A 38 -3.90 -22.64 11.05
N ILE A 39 -3.86 -22.63 12.37
CA ILE A 39 -4.88 -21.96 13.20
C ILE A 39 -4.79 -20.45 12.98
N ALA A 40 -3.59 -19.88 13.04
CA ALA A 40 -3.37 -18.46 12.79
C ALA A 40 -3.86 -18.04 11.40
N TYR A 41 -3.55 -18.84 10.38
CA TYR A 41 -4.04 -18.61 9.02
C TYR A 41 -5.57 -18.62 8.96
N GLN A 42 -6.22 -19.61 9.58
CA GLN A 42 -7.68 -19.73 9.54
C GLN A 42 -8.34 -18.55 10.27
N MET A 43 -7.82 -18.14 11.41
CA MET A 43 -8.33 -16.97 12.15
C MET A 43 -8.31 -15.70 11.28
N VAL A 44 -7.19 -15.41 10.64
CA VAL A 44 -7.07 -14.24 9.76
C VAL A 44 -7.99 -14.38 8.54
N LYS A 45 -8.07 -15.57 7.97
CA LYS A 45 -8.94 -15.84 6.82
C LYS A 45 -10.42 -15.65 7.14
N ASP A 46 -10.87 -16.07 8.31
CA ASP A 46 -12.25 -15.90 8.75
C ASP A 46 -12.59 -14.42 8.94
N GLU A 47 -11.68 -13.62 9.50
CA GLU A 47 -11.85 -12.16 9.59
C GLU A 47 -11.92 -11.51 8.20
N THR A 48 -11.09 -11.95 7.27
CA THR A 48 -11.11 -11.42 5.89
C THR A 48 -12.35 -11.84 5.10
N PHE A 49 -13.00 -12.95 5.47
CA PHE A 49 -14.22 -13.38 4.83
C PHE A 49 -15.40 -12.41 5.05
N ALA A 50 -15.41 -11.71 6.17
CA ALA A 50 -16.39 -10.68 6.48
C ALA A 50 -16.20 -9.38 5.67
N GLN A 51 -15.11 -9.25 4.92
CA GLN A 51 -14.84 -8.08 4.10
C GLN A 51 -15.67 -8.07 2.81
N THR A 52 -15.79 -6.89 2.23
CA THR A 52 -16.43 -6.73 0.91
C THR A 52 -15.67 -7.53 -0.15
N GLN A 53 -16.39 -8.27 -0.95
CA GLN A 53 -15.80 -9.04 -2.05
C GLN A 53 -15.26 -8.11 -3.13
N PRO A 54 -13.96 -8.09 -3.43
CA PRO A 54 -13.38 -7.18 -4.41
C PRO A 54 -14.00 -7.29 -5.80
N ARG A 55 -14.43 -8.50 -6.19
CA ARG A 55 -15.08 -8.74 -7.48
C ARG A 55 -16.45 -8.10 -7.63
N LEU A 56 -17.12 -7.80 -6.52
CA LEU A 56 -18.44 -7.16 -6.48
C LEU A 56 -18.33 -5.66 -6.26
N ASN A 57 -17.14 -5.15 -6.04
CA ASN A 57 -16.91 -3.74 -5.82
C ASN A 57 -16.89 -3.01 -7.17
N LEU A 58 -17.95 -2.25 -7.45
CA LEU A 58 -18.03 -1.40 -8.63
C LEU A 58 -17.39 -0.02 -8.44
N ALA A 59 -16.99 0.30 -7.22
CA ALA A 59 -16.23 1.50 -6.93
C ALA A 59 -14.76 1.30 -7.30
N THR A 60 -14.04 2.38 -7.33
CA THR A 60 -12.65 2.38 -7.71
C THR A 60 -11.75 2.18 -6.53
N PHE A 61 -10.96 1.63 -6.12
CA PHE A 61 -10.02 1.34 -5.01
C PHE A 61 -9.77 -0.15 -4.86
N VAL A 62 -9.97 -0.88 -5.95
CA VAL A 62 -9.59 -2.27 -6.04
C VAL A 62 -8.31 -2.41 -6.84
N THR A 63 -7.55 -3.42 -6.56
CA THR A 63 -6.41 -3.81 -7.38
C THR A 63 -6.89 -4.23 -8.76
N THR A 64 -6.10 -3.95 -9.77
CA THR A 64 -6.31 -4.48 -11.12
C THR A 64 -6.22 -6.00 -11.11
N TYR A 65 -6.77 -6.61 -12.16
CA TYR A 65 -6.64 -8.04 -12.38
C TYR A 65 -5.16 -8.47 -12.39
N MET A 66 -4.87 -9.51 -11.62
CA MET A 66 -3.57 -10.16 -11.58
C MET A 66 -3.70 -11.52 -12.25
N ASP A 67 -2.90 -11.78 -13.26
CA ASP A 67 -2.79 -13.11 -13.84
C ASP A 67 -2.00 -14.07 -12.95
N ASP A 68 -2.06 -15.35 -13.28
CA ASP A 68 -1.43 -16.40 -12.47
C ASP A 68 0.10 -16.25 -12.40
N TYR A 69 0.74 -15.77 -13.47
CA TYR A 69 2.19 -15.58 -13.49
C TYR A 69 2.60 -14.36 -12.66
N ALA A 70 1.82 -13.28 -12.67
CA ALA A 70 2.05 -12.14 -11.80
C ALA A 70 1.95 -12.55 -10.33
N THR A 71 0.91 -13.31 -9.97
CA THR A 71 0.73 -13.85 -8.62
C THR A 71 1.89 -14.77 -8.21
N LYS A 72 2.35 -15.62 -9.11
CA LYS A 72 3.50 -16.49 -8.87
C LYS A 72 4.79 -15.70 -8.64
N LEU A 73 5.07 -14.70 -9.46
CA LEU A 73 6.24 -13.81 -9.27
C LEU A 73 6.19 -13.05 -7.94
N MET A 74 5.01 -12.56 -7.53
CA MET A 74 4.85 -11.91 -6.23
C MET A 74 5.21 -12.86 -5.08
N ASN A 75 4.75 -14.11 -5.12
CA ASN A 75 5.07 -15.10 -4.11
C ASN A 75 6.56 -15.47 -4.08
N GLU A 76 7.19 -15.60 -5.23
CA GLU A 76 8.63 -15.88 -5.36
C GLU A 76 9.48 -14.72 -4.84
N ALA A 77 9.01 -13.49 -4.98
CA ALA A 77 9.72 -12.28 -4.61
C ALA A 77 9.44 -11.79 -3.18
N ILE A 78 8.60 -12.49 -2.41
CA ILE A 78 8.13 -12.01 -1.09
C ILE A 78 9.24 -11.76 -0.08
N ASN A 79 10.39 -12.43 -0.22
CA ASN A 79 11.54 -12.29 0.66
C ASN A 79 12.56 -11.26 0.16
N ILE A 80 12.32 -10.60 -0.96
CA ILE A 80 13.24 -9.62 -1.53
C ILE A 80 13.03 -8.27 -0.84
N ASN A 81 14.09 -7.72 -0.27
CA ASN A 81 14.06 -6.37 0.26
C ASN A 81 14.20 -5.36 -0.89
N TYR A 82 13.08 -4.81 -1.31
CA TYR A 82 13.00 -3.87 -2.42
C TYR A 82 13.83 -2.58 -2.23
N ILE A 83 14.06 -2.16 -0.99
CA ILE A 83 14.77 -0.92 -0.67
C ILE A 83 16.28 -1.08 -0.73
N ASP A 84 16.78 -2.29 -0.56
CA ASP A 84 18.22 -2.55 -0.60
C ASP A 84 18.73 -2.79 -2.02
N GLU A 85 19.03 -1.72 -2.70
CA GLU A 85 19.57 -1.76 -4.07
C GLU A 85 20.97 -2.36 -4.15
N THR A 86 21.71 -2.41 -3.05
CA THR A 86 23.05 -2.97 -2.99
C THR A 86 23.00 -4.49 -3.03
N GLU A 87 22.09 -5.06 -2.26
CA GLU A 87 21.88 -6.50 -2.21
C GLU A 87 21.08 -6.99 -3.42
N TYR A 88 20.10 -6.19 -3.88
CA TYR A 88 19.18 -6.54 -4.97
C TYR A 88 19.26 -5.59 -6.18
N PRO A 89 20.42 -5.41 -6.83
CA PRO A 89 20.61 -4.41 -7.89
C PRO A 89 19.71 -4.64 -9.11
N ARG A 90 19.26 -5.87 -9.35
CA ARG A 90 18.36 -6.17 -10.47
C ARG A 90 16.96 -5.62 -10.27
N ILE A 91 16.53 -5.49 -9.01
CA ILE A 91 15.25 -4.84 -8.68
C ILE A 91 15.32 -3.35 -9.00
N ALA A 92 16.41 -2.67 -8.67
CA ALA A 92 16.61 -1.26 -9.03
C ALA A 92 16.54 -1.05 -10.56
N VAL A 93 17.15 -1.96 -11.35
CA VAL A 93 17.08 -1.91 -12.82
C VAL A 93 15.63 -2.10 -13.31
N MET A 94 14.88 -3.05 -12.75
CA MET A 94 13.48 -3.25 -13.13
C MET A 94 12.63 -2.04 -12.79
N ASN A 95 12.83 -1.45 -11.63
CA ASN A 95 12.20 -0.22 -11.20
C ASN A 95 12.44 0.93 -12.19
N ALA A 96 13.70 1.19 -12.54
CA ALA A 96 14.07 2.20 -13.52
C ALA A 96 13.42 1.94 -14.90
N LYS A 97 13.31 0.68 -15.33
CA LYS A 97 12.60 0.33 -16.57
C LYS A 97 11.10 0.67 -16.51
N CYS A 98 10.43 0.38 -15.40
CA CYS A 98 9.01 0.72 -15.24
C CYS A 98 8.80 2.24 -15.31
N ILE A 99 9.64 3.01 -14.61
CA ILE A 99 9.60 4.48 -14.66
C ILE A 99 9.80 4.97 -16.10
N ASN A 100 10.76 4.40 -16.81
CA ASN A 100 11.06 4.79 -18.18
C ASN A 100 9.93 4.48 -19.17
N ILE A 101 9.27 3.35 -19.00
CA ILE A 101 8.09 2.98 -19.81
C ILE A 101 7.02 4.07 -19.65
N MET A 102 6.74 4.49 -18.42
CA MET A 102 5.76 5.54 -18.15
C MET A 102 6.22 6.91 -18.66
N ALA A 103 7.50 7.24 -18.51
CA ALA A 103 8.08 8.47 -19.04
C ALA A 103 7.94 8.54 -20.57
N ASN A 104 8.19 7.44 -21.27
CA ASN A 104 7.99 7.36 -22.71
C ASN A 104 6.52 7.51 -23.10
N LEU A 105 5.61 6.83 -22.39
CA LEU A 105 4.19 6.93 -22.64
C LEU A 105 3.67 8.37 -22.50
N TRP A 106 4.23 9.12 -21.58
CA TRP A 106 3.84 10.52 -21.31
C TRP A 106 4.72 11.56 -22.03
N ASN A 107 5.53 11.14 -23.00
CA ASN A 107 6.38 12.02 -23.80
C ASN A 107 7.34 12.88 -22.97
N SER A 108 7.93 12.30 -21.94
CA SER A 108 8.98 12.99 -21.18
C SER A 108 10.18 13.33 -22.07
N PRO A 109 10.83 14.51 -21.91
CA PRO A 109 12.02 14.86 -22.65
C PRO A 109 13.13 13.78 -22.52
N GLU A 110 13.89 13.55 -23.58
CA GLU A 110 14.94 12.52 -23.61
C GLU A 110 15.98 12.68 -22.50
N GLU A 111 16.38 13.92 -22.23
CA GLU A 111 17.35 14.24 -21.19
C GLU A 111 16.85 13.98 -19.76
N GLU A 112 15.53 13.85 -19.59
CA GLU A 112 14.89 13.55 -18.31
C GLU A 112 14.54 12.08 -18.14
N LYS A 113 14.57 11.29 -19.20
CA LYS A 113 14.36 9.84 -19.10
C LYS A 113 15.41 9.24 -18.18
N TRP A 114 15.07 8.21 -17.45
CA TRP A 114 15.88 7.53 -16.43
C TRP A 114 16.11 8.31 -15.13
N LYS A 115 15.66 9.57 -15.05
CA LYS A 115 15.86 10.43 -13.87
C LYS A 115 14.57 11.00 -13.30
N SER A 116 13.45 10.82 -13.99
CA SER A 116 12.26 11.64 -13.78
C SER A 116 11.15 10.99 -12.99
N GLY A 117 11.40 9.97 -12.21
CA GLY A 117 10.34 9.34 -11.46
C GLY A 117 10.82 8.52 -10.28
N ALA A 118 9.86 8.17 -9.44
CA ALA A 118 10.05 7.21 -8.37
C ALA A 118 8.80 6.33 -8.28
N LEU A 119 8.97 5.11 -7.83
CA LEU A 119 7.85 4.29 -7.39
C LEU A 119 7.40 4.77 -6.01
N ALA A 120 6.11 4.65 -5.75
CA ALA A 120 5.48 5.05 -4.50
C ALA A 120 4.68 3.89 -3.92
N ILE A 121 4.48 3.89 -2.61
CA ILE A 121 3.71 2.84 -1.92
C ILE A 121 2.23 2.93 -2.26
N GLY A 122 1.76 4.14 -2.61
CA GLY A 122 0.37 4.35 -2.97
C GLY A 122 0.13 5.71 -3.63
N SER A 123 -1.10 5.92 -4.09
CA SER A 123 -1.49 7.13 -4.81
C SER A 123 -1.30 8.42 -4.00
N SER A 124 -1.54 8.40 -2.71
CA SER A 124 -1.33 9.57 -1.84
C SER A 124 0.14 9.99 -1.79
N GLU A 125 1.05 9.04 -1.64
CA GLU A 125 2.48 9.34 -1.70
C GLU A 125 2.89 9.84 -3.09
N ALA A 126 2.39 9.19 -4.15
CA ALA A 126 2.67 9.61 -5.52
C ALA A 126 2.22 11.06 -5.77
N CYS A 127 1.03 11.44 -5.31
CA CYS A 127 0.54 12.81 -5.40
C CYS A 127 1.40 13.79 -4.60
N MET A 128 1.80 13.42 -3.38
CA MET A 128 2.68 14.26 -2.56
C MET A 128 4.04 14.47 -3.20
N LEU A 129 4.66 13.42 -3.72
CA LEU A 129 5.95 13.51 -4.42
C LEU A 129 5.85 14.37 -5.68
N GLY A 130 4.76 14.22 -6.44
CA GLY A 130 4.47 15.08 -7.59
C GLY A 130 4.32 16.55 -7.20
N GLY A 131 3.63 16.84 -6.11
CA GLY A 131 3.48 18.17 -5.55
C GLY A 131 4.81 18.78 -5.11
N VAL A 132 5.65 18.01 -4.42
CA VAL A 132 6.99 18.42 -4.01
C VAL A 132 7.87 18.72 -5.22
N ALA A 133 7.85 17.87 -6.23
CA ALA A 133 8.61 18.07 -7.46
C ALA A 133 8.18 19.35 -8.19
N ALA A 134 6.88 19.59 -8.30
CA ALA A 134 6.34 20.82 -8.91
C ALA A 134 6.75 22.07 -8.12
N TRP A 135 6.69 22.02 -6.79
CA TRP A 135 7.12 23.09 -5.92
C TRP A 135 8.62 23.39 -6.04
N LEU A 136 9.47 22.37 -6.07
CA LEU A 136 10.92 22.54 -6.23
C LEU A 136 11.29 23.13 -7.59
N ARG A 137 10.64 22.68 -8.68
CA ARG A 137 10.80 23.25 -10.02
C ARG A 137 10.38 24.72 -10.07
N TRP A 138 9.23 25.05 -9.51
CA TRP A 138 8.75 26.42 -9.39
C TRP A 138 9.74 27.29 -8.61
N ARG A 139 10.19 26.81 -7.44
CA ARG A 139 11.15 27.53 -6.58
C ARG A 139 12.45 27.80 -7.32
N LYS A 140 13.02 26.79 -7.97
CA LYS A 140 14.26 26.91 -8.76
C LYS A 140 14.11 27.94 -9.89
N LYS A 141 13.00 27.91 -10.61
CA LYS A 141 12.69 28.87 -11.66
C LYS A 141 12.61 30.31 -11.12
N ARG A 142 11.88 30.51 -10.03
CA ARG A 142 11.71 31.81 -9.39
C ARG A 142 13.05 32.38 -8.90
N GLN A 143 13.88 31.55 -8.30
CA GLN A 143 15.22 31.94 -7.87
C GLN A 143 16.10 32.37 -9.04
N ALA A 144 16.08 31.65 -10.14
CA ALA A 144 16.81 32.01 -11.36
C ALA A 144 16.34 33.35 -11.95
N GLU A 145 15.07 33.70 -11.77
CA GLU A 145 14.47 34.97 -12.19
C GLU A 145 14.62 36.09 -11.15
N GLY A 146 15.29 35.86 -10.02
CA GLY A 146 15.44 36.84 -8.94
C GLY A 146 14.11 37.19 -8.23
N LYS A 147 13.11 36.33 -8.33
CA LYS A 147 11.78 36.54 -7.76
C LYS A 147 11.64 35.87 -6.39
N PRO A 148 10.81 36.41 -5.48
CA PRO A 148 10.56 35.80 -4.15
C PRO A 148 9.90 34.44 -4.26
N THR A 149 10.17 33.57 -3.28
CA THR A 149 9.68 32.17 -3.22
C THR A 149 8.88 31.85 -1.96
N ASP A 150 8.43 32.86 -1.26
CA ASP A 150 7.76 32.79 0.04
C ASP A 150 6.24 32.50 -0.04
N LYS A 151 5.63 32.74 -1.20
CA LYS A 151 4.17 32.59 -1.39
C LYS A 151 3.85 31.73 -2.63
N PRO A 152 4.01 30.40 -2.55
CA PRO A 152 3.63 29.54 -3.66
C PRO A 152 2.11 29.48 -3.84
N ASN A 153 1.65 29.54 -5.10
CA ASN A 153 0.30 29.16 -5.48
C ASN A 153 0.34 27.77 -6.09
N PHE A 154 -0.59 26.93 -5.71
CA PHE A 154 -0.76 25.61 -6.30
C PHE A 154 -2.20 25.40 -6.72
N VAL A 155 -2.43 25.23 -8.00
CA VAL A 155 -3.75 24.93 -8.55
C VAL A 155 -3.75 23.49 -9.01
N ILE A 156 -4.65 22.71 -8.45
CA ILE A 156 -4.82 21.30 -8.80
C ILE A 156 -6.28 21.06 -9.17
N LEU A 157 -6.48 20.14 -10.10
CA LEU A 157 -7.79 19.56 -10.31
C LEU A 157 -7.93 18.38 -9.34
N SER A 158 -8.83 18.50 -8.40
CA SER A 158 -9.16 17.40 -7.52
C SER A 158 -10.54 16.86 -7.89
N LEU A 159 -10.57 15.66 -8.40
CA LEU A 159 -11.80 14.94 -8.68
C LEU A 159 -12.27 14.11 -7.49
N ILE A 160 -11.34 13.84 -6.56
CA ILE A 160 -11.66 13.09 -5.37
C ILE A 160 -11.42 14.01 -4.23
N HIS A 161 -12.51 14.62 -3.81
CA HIS A 161 -12.50 15.25 -2.60
C HIS A 161 -11.29 15.47 -2.05
N ILE A 162 -10.46 16.02 -2.89
CA ILE A 162 -9.72 16.47 -1.91
C ILE A 162 -9.66 15.44 -0.86
N SER A 163 -9.00 14.46 -1.25
CA SER A 163 -8.82 13.30 -0.44
C SER A 163 -8.44 13.75 0.94
N GLU A 164 -9.19 13.36 1.90
CA GLU A 164 -8.92 13.54 3.31
C GLU A 164 -9.08 14.97 3.86
N PRO A 165 -10.29 15.52 3.85
CA PRO A 165 -10.56 16.79 4.52
C PRO A 165 -10.39 16.73 6.04
N THR A 166 -10.04 15.57 6.58
CA THR A 166 -9.92 15.31 8.00
C THR A 166 -8.49 15.25 8.53
N ARG A 167 -7.49 15.43 7.72
CA ARG A 167 -6.13 15.64 8.21
C ARG A 167 -5.93 17.10 8.55
N HIS A 168 -6.22 17.41 9.80
CA HIS A 168 -5.80 18.64 10.45
C HIS A 168 -4.38 18.51 10.99
#